data_d8b74a3d4722f3878dd36fc27b0bf537
#
_entry.id   d8b74a3d4722f3878dd36fc27b0bf537
#
_cell.length_a   1.000
_cell.length_b   1.000
_cell.length_c   1.000
_cell.angle_alpha   90.00
_cell.angle_beta   90.00
_cell.angle_gamma   90.00
#
_symmetry.space_group_name_H-M   'P 1'
#
loop_
_entity.id
_entity.type
_entity.pdbx_description
1 polymer ?
#
loop_
_entity_poly.entity_id
_entity_poly.type
_entity_poly.pdbx_seq_one_letter_code
_entity_poly.pdbx_strand_id
1 'polypeptide(L)'
;MSDKNSDVEKSIRTDTQVVLPILGCLKAAEEFLGTCDGWARVIRRVVWTPSNEKQEQFLKRFLEAKAIVDSLGDNLKRKADRDVSVINAWLKENGFDIQLEQVGGKSFAVASILDVLVEWVNEGTVTQIINDNGTYQAVKIKSENDGVQMYANNTAHPFPVVRVETKSGDLVFMSVLDSMPDDTFAITDKVDKIRDLTKGSPSYEHFDGVIFPMVDYDRRVDISWIEGMATGNSTDDWSVGQAVQQTMFRMNEKGARAKSAVGMTFRGLSLSKNNWIRIDKPFILWIERPGVDLPLFTGVFAEDVWNTPKCL
;
A
#
# COMPACT_ATOMS: atom_id res chain seq x y z
N MET A 1 36.51 -22.91 20.19
CA MET A 1 35.26 -22.26 20.64
C MET A 1 34.73 -21.52 19.44
N SER A 2 33.73 -22.10 18.82
CA SER A 2 33.17 -21.62 17.55
C SER A 2 31.96 -20.80 17.91
N ASP A 3 32.03 -19.49 17.67
CA ASP A 3 30.90 -18.58 17.76
C ASP A 3 29.88 -18.96 16.70
N LYS A 4 28.80 -19.55 17.15
CA LYS A 4 27.58 -19.66 16.34
C LYS A 4 26.94 -18.27 16.30
N ASN A 5 27.21 -17.52 15.22
CA ASN A 5 26.36 -16.42 14.81
C ASN A 5 24.95 -16.99 14.60
N SER A 6 24.06 -16.69 15.52
CA SER A 6 22.63 -16.91 15.34
C SER A 6 22.14 -15.84 14.38
N ASP A 7 22.09 -16.18 13.10
CA ASP A 7 21.23 -15.48 12.16
C ASP A 7 19.78 -15.65 12.66
N VAL A 8 19.31 -14.68 13.43
CA VAL A 8 17.89 -14.54 13.72
C VAL A 8 17.24 -14.18 12.39
N GLU A 9 16.73 -15.19 11.72
CA GLU A 9 15.88 -15.00 10.53
C GLU A 9 14.80 -13.99 10.91
N LYS A 10 14.93 -12.75 10.41
CA LYS A 10 13.92 -11.70 10.63
C LYS A 10 12.61 -12.21 10.04
N SER A 11 11.68 -12.60 10.87
CA SER A 11 10.35 -13.02 10.41
C SER A 11 9.73 -11.90 9.57
N ILE A 12 9.17 -12.27 8.41
CA ILE A 12 8.45 -11.32 7.55
C ILE A 12 7.23 -10.81 8.32
N ARG A 13 7.07 -9.50 8.35
CA ARG A 13 5.96 -8.81 9.03
C ARG A 13 5.13 -8.05 8.01
N THR A 14 3.85 -7.88 8.32
CA THR A 14 2.99 -7.01 7.53
C THR A 14 3.41 -5.56 7.70
N ASP A 15 3.64 -4.89 6.58
CA ASP A 15 3.93 -3.45 6.52
C ASP A 15 3.43 -2.87 5.19
N THR A 16 3.15 -1.56 5.18
CA THR A 16 2.62 -0.87 4.00
C THR A 16 3.34 0.44 3.76
N GLN A 17 3.49 0.80 2.49
CA GLN A 17 3.90 2.13 2.09
C GLN A 17 2.88 2.75 1.14
N VAL A 18 2.23 3.81 1.60
CA VAL A 18 1.25 4.55 0.82
C VAL A 18 1.66 6.02 0.78
N VAL A 19 2.24 6.43 -0.35
CA VAL A 19 2.85 7.76 -0.53
C VAL A 19 1.81 8.81 -0.91
N LEU A 20 0.79 8.44 -1.66
CA LEU A 20 -0.18 9.38 -2.21
C LEU A 20 -0.93 10.22 -1.16
N PRO A 21 -1.37 9.70 0.01
CA PRO A 21 -1.93 10.54 1.06
C PRO A 21 -0.95 11.57 1.61
N ILE A 22 0.35 11.25 1.70
CA ILE A 22 1.38 12.19 2.14
C ILE A 22 1.48 13.34 1.13
N LEU A 23 1.57 13.02 -0.16
CA LEU A 23 1.57 14.03 -1.24
C LEU A 23 0.28 14.86 -1.24
N GLY A 24 -0.87 14.24 -0.95
CA GLY A 24 -2.16 14.90 -0.78
C GLY A 24 -2.15 15.92 0.35
N CYS A 25 -1.58 15.57 1.51
CA CYS A 25 -1.41 16.50 2.63
C CYS A 25 -0.50 17.68 2.28
N LEU A 26 0.64 17.43 1.64
CA LEU A 26 1.55 18.51 1.22
C LEU A 26 0.87 19.46 0.24
N LYS A 27 0.10 18.93 -0.70
CA LYS A 27 -0.64 19.74 -1.65
C LYS A 27 -1.77 20.53 -0.99
N ALA A 28 -2.53 19.94 -0.08
CA ALA A 28 -3.56 20.64 0.69
C ALA A 28 -2.96 21.79 1.52
N ALA A 29 -1.76 21.60 2.09
CA ALA A 29 -1.04 22.63 2.80
C ALA A 29 -0.65 23.80 1.87
N GLU A 30 -0.14 23.53 0.68
CA GLU A 30 0.20 24.53 -0.32
C GLU A 30 -1.03 25.34 -0.75
N GLU A 31 -2.13 24.67 -1.04
CA GLU A 31 -3.40 25.30 -1.42
C GLU A 31 -3.93 26.21 -0.29
N PHE A 32 -3.82 25.74 0.97
CA PHE A 32 -4.25 26.50 2.14
C PHE A 32 -3.38 27.74 2.39
N LEU A 33 -2.07 27.66 2.16
CA LEU A 33 -1.12 28.75 2.31
C LEU A 33 -1.12 29.74 1.13
N GLY A 34 -1.61 29.31 -0.03
CA GLY A 34 -1.67 30.07 -1.27
C GLY A 34 -0.43 29.89 -2.12
N THR A 35 0.69 30.51 -1.76
CA THR A 35 1.96 30.38 -2.49
C THR A 35 3.01 29.75 -1.58
N CYS A 36 3.69 28.72 -2.09
CA CYS A 36 4.80 28.05 -1.40
C CYS A 36 6.00 27.96 -2.33
N ASP A 37 7.20 28.14 -1.76
CA ASP A 37 8.48 28.00 -2.47
C ASP A 37 8.92 26.53 -2.63
N GLY A 38 7.99 25.58 -2.42
CA GLY A 38 8.25 24.13 -2.43
C GLY A 38 8.57 23.60 -1.04
N TRP A 39 8.74 22.29 -0.96
CA TRP A 39 9.09 21.58 0.27
C TRP A 39 10.58 21.30 0.31
N ALA A 40 11.20 21.62 1.43
CA ALA A 40 12.61 21.43 1.63
C ALA A 40 12.90 21.01 3.07
N ARG A 41 14.09 20.50 3.28
CA ARG A 41 14.62 20.31 4.61
C ARG A 41 14.92 21.67 5.24
N VAL A 42 14.46 21.89 6.48
CA VAL A 42 14.86 23.09 7.23
C VAL A 42 16.33 22.98 7.59
N ILE A 43 17.15 23.74 6.91
CA ILE A 43 18.51 24.04 7.36
C ILE A 43 18.37 25.21 8.34
N ARG A 44 18.08 24.93 9.61
CA ARG A 44 18.22 25.94 10.64
C ARG A 44 19.65 26.43 10.66
N ARG A 45 19.85 27.74 10.56
CA ARG A 45 21.15 28.41 10.45
C ARG A 45 22.15 28.09 11.55
N VAL A 46 21.84 27.33 12.58
CA VAL A 46 22.69 27.17 13.78
C VAL A 46 22.76 25.74 14.35
N VAL A 47 21.96 24.79 13.93
CA VAL A 47 22.00 23.42 14.50
C VAL A 47 22.15 22.39 13.38
N TRP A 48 23.28 21.67 13.41
CA TRP A 48 23.47 20.43 12.67
C TRP A 48 22.49 19.38 13.22
N THR A 49 21.31 19.30 12.62
CA THR A 49 20.48 18.09 12.82
C THR A 49 21.01 17.02 11.86
N PRO A 50 21.10 15.75 12.31
CA PRO A 50 21.45 14.64 11.43
C PRO A 50 20.59 14.68 10.18
N SER A 51 21.17 14.36 9.03
CA SER A 51 20.38 14.26 7.79
C SER A 51 19.29 13.22 7.99
N ASN A 52 18.04 13.61 7.82
CA ASN A 52 16.95 12.66 7.76
C ASN A 52 16.94 12.08 6.34
N GLU A 53 17.64 10.97 6.18
CA GLU A 53 17.81 10.29 4.90
C GLU A 53 16.45 9.96 4.24
N LYS A 54 15.44 9.64 5.05
CA LYS A 54 14.09 9.35 4.54
C LYS A 54 13.43 10.58 3.92
N GLN A 55 13.62 11.77 4.51
CA GLN A 55 13.13 13.02 3.89
C GLN A 55 13.83 13.29 2.55
N GLU A 56 15.13 13.10 2.49
CA GLU A 56 15.89 13.30 1.24
C GLU A 56 15.45 12.33 0.14
N GLN A 57 15.28 11.05 0.50
CA GLN A 57 14.78 10.03 -0.41
C GLN A 57 13.35 10.36 -0.89
N PHE A 58 12.47 10.77 0.03
CA PHE A 58 11.12 11.15 -0.30
C PHE A 58 11.07 12.34 -1.25
N LEU A 59 11.80 13.43 -0.94
CA LEU A 59 11.83 14.62 -1.77
C LEU A 59 12.35 14.32 -3.18
N LYS A 60 13.44 13.56 -3.26
CA LYS A 60 14.05 13.20 -4.54
C LYS A 60 13.16 12.32 -5.41
N ARG A 61 12.42 11.39 -4.79
CA ARG A 61 11.71 10.33 -5.51
C ARG A 61 10.25 10.67 -5.80
N PHE A 62 9.58 11.33 -4.85
CA PHE A 62 8.13 11.43 -4.88
C PHE A 62 7.60 12.86 -5.01
N LEU A 63 8.40 13.88 -4.76
CA LEU A 63 7.89 15.25 -4.76
C LEU A 63 7.35 15.68 -6.13
N GLU A 64 8.00 15.29 -7.21
CA GLU A 64 7.54 15.57 -8.58
C GLU A 64 6.21 14.87 -8.90
N ALA A 65 5.97 13.72 -8.29
CA ALA A 65 4.73 12.96 -8.45
C ALA A 65 3.51 13.64 -7.79
N LYS A 66 3.69 14.75 -7.10
CA LYS A 66 2.60 15.55 -6.53
C LYS A 66 1.59 16.01 -7.60
N ALA A 67 2.00 16.18 -8.85
CA ALA A 67 1.11 16.45 -9.96
C ALA A 67 0.05 15.36 -10.20
N ILE A 68 0.35 14.11 -9.84
CA ILE A 68 -0.56 12.96 -9.96
C ILE A 68 -1.77 13.11 -9.02
N VAL A 69 -1.60 13.79 -7.89
CA VAL A 69 -2.63 13.96 -6.86
C VAL A 69 -3.95 14.50 -7.43
N ASP A 70 -3.90 15.44 -8.36
CA ASP A 70 -5.11 16.02 -8.96
C ASP A 70 -5.80 15.05 -9.93
N SER A 71 -5.07 14.15 -10.56
CA SER A 71 -5.64 13.16 -11.48
C SER A 71 -6.42 12.05 -10.79
N LEU A 72 -6.24 11.89 -9.47
CA LEU A 72 -6.90 10.85 -8.68
C LEU A 72 -8.36 11.20 -8.30
N GLY A 73 -8.77 12.47 -8.46
CA GLY A 73 -10.13 12.91 -8.20
C GLY A 73 -10.65 12.47 -6.82
N ASP A 74 -11.84 11.88 -6.79
CA ASP A 74 -12.52 11.45 -5.56
C ASP A 74 -11.81 10.31 -4.80
N ASN A 75 -10.87 9.61 -5.45
CA ASN A 75 -10.08 8.56 -4.78
C ASN A 75 -9.06 9.13 -3.79
N LEU A 76 -8.68 10.41 -3.93
CA LEU A 76 -7.75 11.08 -3.00
C LEU A 76 -8.38 12.36 -2.46
N LYS A 77 -9.15 12.23 -1.40
CA LYS A 77 -9.79 13.36 -0.71
C LYS A 77 -8.77 14.11 0.15
N ARG A 78 -8.91 15.42 0.22
CA ARG A 78 -8.01 16.31 0.98
C ARG A 78 -8.83 17.33 1.76
N LYS A 79 -8.33 17.70 2.95
CA LYS A 79 -8.92 18.78 3.76
C LYS A 79 -7.84 19.49 4.55
N ALA A 80 -7.96 20.81 4.64
CA ALA A 80 -7.12 21.67 5.47
C ALA A 80 -8.02 22.58 6.30
N ASP A 81 -7.68 22.82 7.57
CA ASP A 81 -8.41 23.72 8.46
C ASP A 81 -7.48 24.26 9.56
N ARG A 82 -7.78 25.46 10.08
CA ARG A 82 -7.10 26.03 11.25
C ARG A 82 -7.50 25.36 12.55
N ASP A 83 -8.72 24.84 12.60
CA ASP A 83 -9.23 24.09 13.73
C ASP A 83 -8.99 22.59 13.53
N VAL A 84 -8.09 22.02 14.31
CA VAL A 84 -7.75 20.60 14.25
C VAL A 84 -8.96 19.70 14.54
N SER A 85 -9.95 20.19 15.31
CA SER A 85 -11.16 19.42 15.62
C SER A 85 -12.00 19.14 14.38
N VAL A 86 -12.00 20.07 13.40
CA VAL A 86 -12.67 19.91 12.10
C VAL A 86 -12.02 18.79 11.27
N ILE A 87 -10.67 18.71 11.31
CA ILE A 87 -9.93 17.65 10.62
C ILE A 87 -10.16 16.30 11.30
N ASN A 88 -10.09 16.25 12.63
CA ASN A 88 -10.33 15.01 13.38
C ASN A 88 -11.77 14.48 13.20
N ALA A 89 -12.77 15.37 13.19
CA ALA A 89 -14.14 14.99 12.90
C ALA A 89 -14.28 14.39 11.49
N TRP A 90 -13.66 15.04 10.50
CA TRP A 90 -13.67 14.56 9.12
C TRP A 90 -12.98 13.20 8.95
N LEU A 91 -11.83 12.97 9.62
CA LEU A 91 -11.15 11.67 9.62
C LEU A 91 -12.06 10.59 10.20
N LYS A 92 -12.70 10.86 11.34
CA LYS A 92 -13.63 9.94 12.00
C LYS A 92 -14.86 9.62 11.14
N GLU A 93 -15.46 10.61 10.47
CA GLU A 93 -16.57 10.43 9.53
C GLU A 93 -16.22 9.51 8.36
N ASN A 94 -14.93 9.50 7.96
CA ASN A 94 -14.41 8.61 6.92
C ASN A 94 -13.88 7.27 7.47
N GLY A 95 -14.06 6.98 8.76
CA GLY A 95 -13.74 5.68 9.36
C GLY A 95 -12.33 5.55 9.93
N PHE A 96 -11.58 6.64 10.09
CA PHE A 96 -10.23 6.63 10.63
C PHE A 96 -10.23 7.00 12.13
N ASP A 97 -9.41 6.29 12.91
CA ASP A 97 -9.27 6.49 14.36
C ASP A 97 -8.06 7.37 14.75
N ILE A 98 -7.25 7.77 13.77
CA ILE A 98 -6.13 8.69 14.01
C ILE A 98 -6.66 10.07 14.39
N GLN A 99 -5.92 10.74 15.28
CA GLN A 99 -6.22 12.10 15.71
C GLN A 99 -4.94 12.93 15.68
N LEU A 100 -5.07 14.15 15.19
CA LEU A 100 -4.05 15.18 15.26
C LEU A 100 -4.22 15.96 16.57
N GLU A 101 -3.11 16.34 17.17
CA GLU A 101 -3.10 17.19 18.36
C GLU A 101 -3.11 18.67 17.96
N GLN A 102 -3.73 19.51 18.79
CA GLN A 102 -3.68 20.95 18.60
C GLN A 102 -2.26 21.46 18.87
N VAL A 103 -1.61 21.98 17.87
CA VAL A 103 -0.31 22.63 18.00
C VAL A 103 -0.53 24.10 18.39
N GLY A 104 0.18 24.57 19.42
CA GLY A 104 0.07 25.96 19.88
C GLY A 104 0.61 26.98 18.86
N GLY A 105 0.12 28.22 18.97
CA GLY A 105 0.56 29.32 18.12
C GLY A 105 -0.13 29.38 16.76
N LYS A 106 0.55 29.94 15.75
CA LYS A 106 0.07 29.99 14.37
C LYS A 106 0.20 28.60 13.74
N SER A 107 -0.89 27.85 13.63
CA SER A 107 -0.92 26.49 13.11
C SER A 107 -2.17 26.23 12.27
N PHE A 108 -2.12 25.20 11.46
CA PHE A 108 -3.26 24.60 10.76
C PHE A 108 -3.02 23.09 10.62
N ALA A 109 -4.08 22.33 10.39
CA ALA A 109 -4.03 20.91 10.16
C ALA A 109 -4.43 20.57 8.73
N VAL A 110 -3.83 19.52 8.20
CA VAL A 110 -4.20 18.93 6.91
C VAL A 110 -4.38 17.44 7.07
N ALA A 111 -5.30 16.88 6.29
CA ALA A 111 -5.47 15.44 6.16
C ALA A 111 -5.74 15.05 4.72
N SER A 112 -5.34 13.84 4.35
CA SER A 112 -5.62 13.25 3.07
C SER A 112 -5.99 11.78 3.23
N ILE A 113 -6.98 11.33 2.47
CA ILE A 113 -7.52 9.97 2.50
C ILE A 113 -7.44 9.42 1.09
N LEU A 114 -6.73 8.31 0.92
CA LEU A 114 -6.77 7.51 -0.28
C LEU A 114 -7.82 6.41 -0.09
N ASP A 115 -8.85 6.43 -0.93
CA ASP A 115 -9.91 5.42 -0.96
C ASP A 115 -9.87 4.72 -2.31
N VAL A 116 -9.24 3.55 -2.36
CA VAL A 116 -9.14 2.70 -3.55
C VAL A 116 -10.01 1.47 -3.33
N LEU A 117 -11.12 1.43 -4.05
CA LEU A 117 -11.98 0.27 -4.11
C LEU A 117 -11.69 -0.49 -5.40
N VAL A 118 -11.30 -1.74 -5.28
CA VAL A 118 -11.14 -2.65 -6.42
C VAL A 118 -12.13 -3.81 -6.31
N GLU A 119 -12.86 -4.08 -7.36
CA GLU A 119 -13.71 -5.26 -7.52
C GLU A 119 -13.11 -6.13 -8.62
N TRP A 120 -12.98 -7.43 -8.38
CA TRP A 120 -12.45 -8.34 -9.39
C TRP A 120 -13.35 -8.42 -10.62
N VAL A 121 -12.78 -8.44 -11.81
CA VAL A 121 -13.54 -8.71 -13.06
C VAL A 121 -14.25 -10.06 -12.93
N ASN A 122 -13.53 -11.08 -12.49
CA ASN A 122 -14.07 -12.41 -12.19
C ASN A 122 -14.12 -12.60 -10.68
N GLU A 123 -15.33 -12.69 -10.11
CA GLU A 123 -15.47 -12.96 -8.67
C GLU A 123 -14.74 -14.25 -8.29
N GLY A 124 -14.03 -14.20 -7.17
CA GLY A 124 -13.36 -15.36 -6.62
C GLY A 124 -14.32 -16.29 -5.91
N THR A 125 -13.89 -17.51 -5.67
CA THR A 125 -14.56 -18.45 -4.78
C THR A 125 -13.79 -18.58 -3.49
N VAL A 126 -14.50 -18.64 -2.37
CA VAL A 126 -13.88 -18.85 -1.04
C VAL A 126 -13.27 -20.23 -0.97
N THR A 127 -12.04 -20.31 -0.50
CA THR A 127 -11.28 -21.54 -0.29
C THR A 127 -10.40 -21.39 0.96
N GLN A 128 -9.45 -22.29 1.14
CA GLN A 128 -8.49 -22.22 2.24
C GLN A 128 -7.06 -22.40 1.74
N ILE A 129 -6.15 -21.70 2.39
CA ILE A 129 -4.71 -21.95 2.33
C ILE A 129 -4.32 -22.64 3.64
N ILE A 130 -3.56 -23.73 3.51
CA ILE A 130 -2.96 -24.46 4.63
C ILE A 130 -1.45 -24.38 4.42
N ASN A 131 -0.74 -23.84 5.39
CA ASN A 131 0.71 -23.80 5.44
C ASN A 131 1.20 -24.23 6.84
N ASP A 132 2.50 -24.17 7.09
CA ASP A 132 3.10 -24.60 8.36
C ASP A 132 2.63 -23.77 9.56
N ASN A 133 2.13 -22.54 9.33
CA ASN A 133 1.69 -21.60 10.36
C ASN A 133 0.18 -21.69 10.67
N GLY A 134 -0.61 -22.35 9.81
CA GLY A 134 -2.04 -22.51 10.06
C GLY A 134 -2.93 -22.69 8.83
N THR A 135 -4.22 -22.49 9.07
CA THR A 135 -5.27 -22.52 8.04
C THR A 135 -5.94 -21.17 7.95
N TYR A 136 -5.96 -20.61 6.75
CA TYR A 136 -6.43 -19.25 6.47
C TYR A 136 -7.51 -19.26 5.41
N GLN A 137 -8.51 -18.39 5.57
CA GLN A 137 -9.49 -18.16 4.50
C GLN A 137 -8.80 -17.53 3.29
N ALA A 138 -9.14 -18.01 2.12
CA ALA A 138 -8.48 -17.63 0.87
C ALA A 138 -9.49 -17.45 -0.25
N VAL A 139 -9.05 -16.76 -1.28
CA VAL A 139 -9.75 -16.51 -2.52
C VAL A 139 -9.13 -17.32 -3.63
N LYS A 140 -9.97 -17.93 -4.45
CA LYS A 140 -9.57 -18.67 -5.65
C LYS A 140 -10.22 -18.02 -6.87
N ILE A 141 -9.39 -17.45 -7.78
CA ILE A 141 -9.83 -16.84 -9.04
C ILE A 141 -9.25 -17.64 -10.21
N LYS A 142 -10.11 -17.99 -11.17
CA LYS A 142 -9.69 -18.68 -12.38
C LYS A 142 -9.05 -17.72 -13.39
N SER A 143 -8.13 -18.23 -14.20
CA SER A 143 -7.47 -17.48 -15.29
C SER A 143 -8.33 -17.28 -16.55
N GLU A 144 -9.66 -17.40 -16.43
CA GLU A 144 -10.57 -17.25 -17.54
C GLU A 144 -10.67 -15.77 -18.02
N ASN A 145 -10.81 -15.57 -19.33
CA ASN A 145 -11.04 -14.25 -19.95
C ASN A 145 -9.94 -13.20 -19.68
N ASP A 146 -8.68 -13.62 -19.56
CA ASP A 146 -7.51 -12.76 -19.32
C ASP A 146 -7.57 -11.89 -18.03
N GLY A 147 -8.58 -12.08 -17.18
CA GLY A 147 -8.71 -11.35 -15.92
C GLY A 147 -7.62 -11.66 -14.87
N VAL A 148 -6.90 -12.77 -15.07
CA VAL A 148 -5.71 -13.14 -14.29
C VAL A 148 -4.57 -13.46 -15.25
N GLN A 149 -3.45 -12.77 -15.09
CA GLN A 149 -2.24 -13.00 -15.88
C GLN A 149 -1.05 -13.31 -14.97
N MET A 150 -0.11 -14.09 -15.50
CA MET A 150 1.12 -14.45 -14.81
C MET A 150 2.32 -13.92 -15.58
N TYR A 151 3.30 -13.40 -14.86
CA TYR A 151 4.61 -13.03 -15.38
C TYR A 151 5.65 -13.96 -14.79
N ALA A 152 6.55 -14.45 -15.63
CA ALA A 152 7.59 -15.38 -15.22
C ALA A 152 8.57 -14.71 -14.24
N ASN A 153 9.10 -15.51 -13.35
CA ASN A 153 10.20 -15.13 -12.44
C ASN A 153 11.53 -14.91 -13.19
N ASN A 154 12.48 -14.31 -12.51
CA ASN A 154 13.86 -14.22 -12.95
C ASN A 154 14.83 -14.48 -11.79
N THR A 155 16.14 -14.34 -12.04
CA THR A 155 17.18 -14.54 -11.01
C THR A 155 17.12 -13.54 -9.85
N ALA A 156 16.56 -12.34 -10.07
CA ALA A 156 16.43 -11.31 -9.04
C ALA A 156 15.15 -11.45 -8.21
N HIS A 157 14.13 -12.14 -8.77
CA HIS A 157 12.86 -12.42 -8.09
C HIS A 157 12.39 -13.82 -8.48
N PRO A 158 12.55 -14.84 -7.59
CA PRO A 158 12.38 -16.24 -7.96
C PRO A 158 10.92 -16.71 -7.99
N PHE A 159 9.96 -15.83 -7.70
CA PHE A 159 8.53 -16.16 -7.67
C PHE A 159 7.78 -15.52 -8.84
N PRO A 160 6.74 -16.19 -9.37
CA PRO A 160 5.89 -15.58 -10.39
C PRO A 160 5.15 -14.37 -9.83
N VAL A 161 4.94 -13.37 -10.69
CA VAL A 161 4.05 -12.24 -10.40
C VAL A 161 2.70 -12.52 -11.02
N VAL A 162 1.65 -12.39 -10.24
CA VAL A 162 0.27 -12.52 -10.70
C VAL A 162 -0.36 -11.15 -10.79
N ARG A 163 -1.00 -10.85 -11.92
CA ARG A 163 -1.85 -9.67 -12.13
C ARG A 163 -3.31 -10.09 -12.13
N VAL A 164 -4.13 -9.39 -11.36
CA VAL A 164 -5.59 -9.55 -11.35
C VAL A 164 -6.23 -8.24 -11.79
N GLU A 165 -7.08 -8.29 -12.81
CA GLU A 165 -7.80 -7.13 -13.30
C GLU A 165 -9.04 -6.82 -12.45
N THR A 166 -9.35 -5.53 -12.35
CA THR A 166 -10.50 -5.03 -11.61
C THR A 166 -11.51 -4.36 -12.53
N LYS A 167 -12.77 -4.29 -12.10
CA LYS A 167 -13.84 -3.62 -12.85
C LYS A 167 -13.61 -2.12 -13.05
N SER A 168 -12.82 -1.49 -12.16
CA SER A 168 -12.40 -0.09 -12.29
C SER A 168 -11.31 0.13 -13.34
N GLY A 169 -10.68 -0.94 -13.83
CA GLY A 169 -9.51 -0.89 -14.70
C GLY A 169 -8.19 -0.75 -13.95
N ASP A 170 -8.20 -0.68 -12.62
CA ASP A 170 -7.00 -0.77 -11.81
C ASP A 170 -6.46 -2.21 -11.84
N LEU A 171 -5.16 -2.37 -11.69
CA LEU A 171 -4.47 -3.65 -11.79
C LEU A 171 -3.88 -4.00 -10.43
N VAL A 172 -4.22 -5.16 -9.90
CA VAL A 172 -3.66 -5.66 -8.64
C VAL A 172 -2.61 -6.71 -8.94
N PHE A 173 -1.39 -6.48 -8.46
CA PHE A 173 -0.27 -7.39 -8.61
C PHE A 173 0.08 -8.02 -7.27
N MET A 174 0.44 -9.30 -7.30
CA MET A 174 0.85 -10.06 -6.12
C MET A 174 2.02 -10.98 -6.46
N SER A 175 2.95 -11.13 -5.53
CA SER A 175 4.01 -12.14 -5.60
C SER A 175 4.51 -12.53 -4.23
N VAL A 176 4.85 -13.79 -4.04
CA VAL A 176 5.47 -14.29 -2.81
C VAL A 176 6.80 -13.59 -2.56
N LEU A 177 7.14 -13.36 -1.30
CA LEU A 177 8.44 -12.85 -0.86
C LEU A 177 9.24 -13.94 -0.14
N ASP A 178 10.55 -13.87 -0.31
CA ASP A 178 11.53 -14.69 0.41
C ASP A 178 12.13 -13.96 1.63
N SER A 179 12.10 -12.62 1.62
CA SER A 179 12.68 -11.79 2.67
C SER A 179 11.93 -10.49 2.86
N MET A 180 11.87 -10.01 4.10
CA MET A 180 11.30 -8.71 4.42
C MET A 180 12.20 -7.58 3.91
N PRO A 181 11.66 -6.56 3.22
CA PRO A 181 12.38 -5.31 2.99
C PRO A 181 12.82 -4.65 4.30
N ASP A 182 13.99 -3.99 4.30
CA ASP A 182 14.57 -3.45 5.53
C ASP A 182 13.75 -2.33 6.17
N ASP A 183 13.04 -1.55 5.35
CA ASP A 183 12.13 -0.50 5.79
C ASP A 183 11.00 -0.25 4.77
N THR A 184 10.10 0.68 5.08
CA THR A 184 8.95 1.01 4.24
C THR A 184 9.35 1.54 2.86
N PHE A 185 10.44 2.31 2.72
CA PHE A 185 10.92 2.76 1.40
C PHE A 185 11.48 1.60 0.58
N ALA A 186 12.10 0.62 1.23
CA ALA A 186 12.57 -0.60 0.59
C ALA A 186 11.43 -1.46 0.02
N ILE A 187 10.19 -1.34 0.55
CA ILE A 187 9.01 -1.97 -0.06
C ILE A 187 8.79 -1.41 -1.47
N THR A 188 8.81 -0.08 -1.61
CA THR A 188 8.66 0.55 -2.94
C THR A 188 9.82 0.18 -3.87
N ASP A 189 11.06 0.14 -3.37
CA ASP A 189 12.22 -0.29 -4.17
C ASP A 189 12.09 -1.74 -4.64
N LYS A 190 11.55 -2.61 -3.79
CA LYS A 190 11.28 -4.01 -4.15
C LYS A 190 10.18 -4.09 -5.21
N VAL A 191 9.09 -3.32 -5.04
CA VAL A 191 8.01 -3.22 -6.04
C VAL A 191 8.56 -2.75 -7.38
N ASP A 192 9.34 -1.67 -7.43
CA ASP A 192 9.89 -1.15 -8.70
C ASP A 192 10.74 -2.19 -9.43
N LYS A 193 11.57 -2.94 -8.71
CA LYS A 193 12.36 -4.04 -9.28
C LYS A 193 11.48 -5.16 -9.83
N ILE A 194 10.39 -5.49 -9.14
CA ILE A 194 9.46 -6.54 -9.59
C ILE A 194 8.60 -6.04 -10.76
N ARG A 195 8.19 -4.77 -10.75
CA ARG A 195 7.42 -4.13 -11.84
C ARG A 195 8.15 -4.22 -13.19
N ASP A 196 9.47 -4.23 -13.20
CA ASP A 196 10.23 -4.41 -14.45
C ASP A 196 9.93 -5.76 -15.11
N LEU A 197 9.57 -6.79 -14.35
CA LEU A 197 9.13 -8.08 -14.91
C LEU A 197 7.77 -7.99 -15.60
N THR A 198 6.88 -7.11 -15.10
CA THR A 198 5.52 -6.97 -15.62
C THR A 198 5.42 -6.05 -16.84
N LYS A 199 6.50 -5.36 -17.21
CA LYS A 199 6.59 -4.58 -18.46
C LYS A 199 6.70 -5.46 -19.70
N GLY A 200 7.10 -6.73 -19.53
CA GLY A 200 7.14 -7.72 -20.59
C GLY A 200 5.77 -8.32 -20.94
N SER A 201 5.77 -9.27 -21.88
CA SER A 201 4.56 -10.05 -22.15
C SER A 201 4.29 -11.02 -20.98
N PRO A 202 3.00 -11.27 -20.65
CA PRO A 202 2.65 -12.33 -19.73
C PRO A 202 3.22 -13.68 -20.17
N SER A 203 3.42 -14.59 -19.23
CA SER A 203 3.85 -15.95 -19.52
C SER A 203 2.80 -16.68 -20.34
N TYR A 204 3.24 -17.45 -21.33
CA TYR A 204 2.37 -18.34 -22.12
C TYR A 204 2.16 -19.71 -21.45
N GLU A 205 2.76 -19.95 -20.29
CA GLU A 205 2.53 -21.18 -19.56
C GLU A 205 1.07 -21.26 -19.10
N HIS A 206 0.46 -22.41 -19.36
CA HIS A 206 -0.92 -22.65 -18.93
C HIS A 206 -1.00 -22.78 -17.41
N PHE A 207 -1.87 -22.00 -16.80
CA PHE A 207 -2.22 -22.08 -15.38
C PHE A 207 -3.73 -21.93 -15.20
N ASP A 208 -4.26 -22.55 -14.13
CA ASP A 208 -5.70 -22.60 -13.88
C ASP A 208 -6.22 -21.32 -13.22
N GLY A 209 -5.35 -20.56 -12.58
CA GLY A 209 -5.67 -19.32 -11.87
C GLY A 209 -4.79 -19.11 -10.64
N VAL A 210 -5.25 -18.27 -9.72
CA VAL A 210 -4.53 -17.88 -8.51
C VAL A 210 -5.34 -18.20 -7.26
N ILE A 211 -4.64 -18.58 -6.18
CA ILE A 211 -5.18 -18.71 -4.82
C ILE A 211 -4.36 -17.82 -3.91
N PHE A 212 -5.02 -16.90 -3.19
CA PHE A 212 -4.37 -15.96 -2.27
C PHE A 212 -5.19 -15.79 -0.99
N PRO A 213 -4.58 -15.42 0.15
CA PRO A 213 -5.29 -15.26 1.42
C PRO A 213 -6.22 -14.06 1.38
N MET A 214 -7.31 -14.11 2.15
CA MET A 214 -8.05 -12.92 2.52
C MET A 214 -7.21 -12.08 3.47
N VAL A 215 -7.34 -10.75 3.40
CA VAL A 215 -6.57 -9.79 4.20
C VAL A 215 -7.51 -8.84 4.90
N ASP A 216 -7.29 -8.63 6.20
CA ASP A 216 -7.89 -7.55 7.00
C ASP A 216 -6.77 -6.80 7.74
N TYR A 217 -6.35 -5.69 7.16
CA TYR A 217 -5.28 -4.84 7.66
C TYR A 217 -5.82 -3.47 8.02
N ASP A 218 -5.59 -3.06 9.27
CA ASP A 218 -5.91 -1.72 9.78
C ASP A 218 -4.89 -1.36 10.85
N ARG A 219 -3.89 -0.55 10.46
CA ARG A 219 -2.78 -0.19 11.36
C ARG A 219 -2.30 1.24 11.15
N ARG A 220 -1.73 1.78 12.21
CA ARG A 220 -0.95 3.01 12.14
C ARG A 220 0.43 2.72 11.56
N VAL A 221 0.84 3.54 10.60
CA VAL A 221 2.15 3.49 9.95
C VAL A 221 2.97 4.68 10.46
N ASP A 222 4.21 4.42 10.84
CA ASP A 222 5.12 5.48 11.30
C ASP A 222 5.60 6.32 10.11
N ILE A 223 5.15 7.57 10.08
CA ILE A 223 5.57 8.60 9.14
C ILE A 223 6.18 9.81 9.84
N SER A 224 6.59 9.66 11.12
CA SER A 224 7.21 10.75 11.89
C SER A 224 8.50 11.29 11.24
N TRP A 225 9.11 10.52 10.36
CA TRP A 225 10.27 10.96 9.57
C TRP A 225 10.01 12.22 8.74
N ILE A 226 8.74 12.56 8.42
CA ILE A 226 8.37 13.77 7.66
C ILE A 226 8.32 15.03 8.54
N GLU A 227 8.28 14.89 9.86
CA GLU A 227 8.24 16.01 10.79
C GLU A 227 9.48 16.89 10.68
N GLY A 228 9.29 18.19 10.78
CA GLY A 228 10.34 19.18 10.54
C GLY A 228 10.60 19.50 9.07
N MET A 229 10.00 18.78 8.13
CA MET A 229 10.03 19.20 6.73
C MET A 229 9.27 20.51 6.58
N ALA A 230 9.82 21.48 5.82
CA ALA A 230 9.30 22.82 5.80
C ALA A 230 9.05 23.34 4.38
N THR A 231 8.16 24.31 4.32
CA THR A 231 7.93 25.14 3.16
C THR A 231 7.85 26.60 3.60
N GLY A 232 8.25 27.50 2.74
CA GLY A 232 8.16 28.94 2.97
C GLY A 232 7.25 29.62 1.97
N ASN A 233 6.85 30.82 2.34
CA ASN A 233 6.36 31.84 1.41
C ASN A 233 7.08 33.15 1.71
N SER A 234 6.81 34.19 0.96
CA SER A 234 7.49 35.49 1.09
C SER A 234 7.40 36.15 2.49
N THR A 235 6.56 35.62 3.37
CA THR A 235 6.28 36.19 4.70
C THR A 235 6.49 35.25 5.86
N ASP A 236 6.30 33.94 5.69
CA ASP A 236 6.28 32.98 6.78
C ASP A 236 6.89 31.62 6.38
N ASP A 237 7.65 31.01 7.30
CA ASP A 237 8.10 29.63 7.20
C ASP A 237 7.16 28.70 7.98
N TRP A 238 6.80 27.57 7.36
CA TRP A 238 5.93 26.55 7.93
C TRP A 238 6.64 25.22 7.97
N SER A 239 6.41 24.45 9.01
CA SER A 239 6.97 23.09 9.12
C SER A 239 5.94 22.08 9.57
N VAL A 240 6.13 20.82 9.17
CA VAL A 240 5.34 19.70 9.66
C VAL A 240 5.66 19.48 11.13
N GLY A 241 4.70 19.74 12.02
CA GLY A 241 4.85 19.59 13.47
C GLY A 241 4.46 18.22 13.99
N GLN A 242 3.48 17.58 13.32
CA GLN A 242 3.01 16.24 13.63
C GLN A 242 2.60 15.54 12.33
N ALA A 243 2.92 14.26 12.22
CA ALA A 243 2.54 13.44 11.09
C ALA A 243 2.07 12.06 11.56
N VAL A 244 0.85 11.68 11.20
CA VAL A 244 0.24 10.38 11.53
C VAL A 244 -0.42 9.80 10.29
N GLN A 245 -0.28 8.49 10.10
CA GLN A 245 -0.94 7.76 9.02
C GLN A 245 -1.61 6.51 9.59
N GLN A 246 -2.84 6.26 9.17
CA GLN A 246 -3.52 4.97 9.34
C GLN A 246 -3.78 4.43 7.95
N THR A 247 -3.44 3.18 7.75
CA THR A 247 -3.67 2.48 6.49
C THR A 247 -4.61 1.32 6.75
N MET A 248 -5.69 1.26 5.96
CA MET A 248 -6.64 0.16 5.95
C MET A 248 -6.59 -0.52 4.58
N PHE A 249 -6.46 -1.84 4.57
CA PHE A 249 -6.54 -2.64 3.36
C PHE A 249 -7.30 -3.93 3.65
N ARG A 250 -8.35 -4.19 2.87
CA ARG A 250 -9.20 -5.37 3.03
C ARG A 250 -9.40 -6.03 1.68
N MET A 251 -9.24 -7.34 1.64
CA MET A 251 -9.31 -8.12 0.41
C MET A 251 -10.06 -9.44 0.63
N ASN A 252 -11.03 -9.72 -0.22
CA ASN A 252 -11.81 -10.96 -0.19
C ASN A 252 -12.18 -11.46 -1.61
N GLU A 253 -13.12 -12.39 -1.69
CA GLU A 253 -13.55 -13.03 -2.95
C GLU A 253 -14.19 -12.08 -3.98
N LYS A 254 -14.69 -10.93 -3.57
CA LYS A 254 -15.35 -9.96 -4.47
C LYS A 254 -14.40 -8.88 -4.97
N GLY A 255 -13.34 -8.69 -4.23
CA GLY A 255 -12.38 -7.63 -4.46
C GLY A 255 -11.73 -7.20 -3.17
N ALA A 256 -11.21 -6.00 -3.15
CA ALA A 256 -10.87 -5.32 -1.93
C ALA A 256 -12.00 -4.32 -1.63
N ARG A 257 -12.91 -4.67 -0.75
CA ARG A 257 -14.02 -3.91 -0.14
C ARG A 257 -15.49 -4.27 -0.48
N ALA A 258 -15.99 -5.46 -0.61
CA ALA A 258 -17.44 -5.67 -0.78
C ALA A 258 -18.10 -6.56 0.30
N LYS A 259 -19.36 -6.27 0.61
CA LYS A 259 -20.20 -6.98 1.59
C LYS A 259 -20.99 -8.14 0.97
N SER A 260 -21.10 -9.24 1.72
CA SER A 260 -22.14 -10.26 1.79
C SER A 260 -21.75 -11.69 1.42
N ALA A 261 -22.21 -12.63 2.25
CA ALA A 261 -21.88 -14.05 2.26
C ALA A 261 -23.03 -14.92 1.76
N VAL A 262 -22.73 -15.98 1.00
CA VAL A 262 -23.35 -17.32 1.10
C VAL A 262 -22.32 -18.36 0.68
N GLY A 263 -21.99 -19.32 1.55
CA GLY A 263 -21.07 -20.40 1.26
C GLY A 263 -21.81 -21.69 0.87
N MET A 264 -21.42 -22.31 -0.25
CA MET A 264 -21.71 -23.71 -0.54
C MET A 264 -20.46 -24.39 -1.07
N THR A 265 -20.11 -25.53 -0.45
CA THR A 265 -18.93 -26.32 -0.84
C THR A 265 -19.37 -27.45 -1.76
N PHE A 266 -18.88 -27.46 -3.01
CA PHE A 266 -18.98 -28.63 -3.88
C PHE A 266 -17.59 -29.22 -4.14
N ARG A 267 -17.46 -30.52 -3.92
CA ARG A 267 -16.22 -31.27 -4.15
C ARG A 267 -16.33 -32.04 -5.45
N GLY A 268 -15.65 -31.59 -6.50
CA GLY A 268 -15.46 -32.32 -7.75
C GLY A 268 -14.12 -33.07 -7.71
N LEU A 269 -14.13 -34.36 -7.99
CA LEU A 269 -12.92 -35.15 -8.18
C LEU A 269 -12.49 -35.01 -9.65
N SER A 270 -11.48 -34.19 -9.90
CA SER A 270 -10.80 -34.09 -11.19
C SER A 270 -9.34 -34.45 -11.03
N LEU A 271 -8.88 -35.43 -11.79
CA LEU A 271 -7.48 -35.89 -11.85
C LEU A 271 -6.63 -35.06 -12.84
N SER A 272 -6.92 -33.78 -13.02
CA SER A 272 -6.05 -32.88 -13.75
C SER A 272 -4.90 -32.40 -12.87
N LYS A 273 -3.67 -32.32 -13.40
CA LYS A 273 -2.57 -31.64 -12.73
C LYS A 273 -3.04 -30.22 -12.45
N ASN A 274 -3.30 -29.92 -11.17
CA ASN A 274 -3.70 -28.58 -10.71
C ASN A 274 -2.52 -27.64 -10.83
N ASN A 275 -2.54 -26.76 -11.83
CA ASN A 275 -1.52 -25.74 -12.07
C ASN A 275 -1.97 -24.37 -11.54
N TRP A 276 -2.39 -24.34 -10.25
CA TRP A 276 -2.79 -23.12 -9.54
C TRP A 276 -1.56 -22.42 -8.97
N ILE A 277 -1.44 -21.12 -9.23
CA ILE A 277 -0.47 -20.30 -8.51
C ILE A 277 -1.00 -20.08 -7.10
N ARG A 278 -0.18 -20.37 -6.10
CA ARG A 278 -0.55 -20.26 -4.69
C ARG A 278 0.30 -19.19 -4.02
N ILE A 279 -0.37 -18.22 -3.42
CA ILE A 279 0.23 -17.20 -2.53
C ILE A 279 0.01 -17.71 -1.10
N ASP A 280 0.80 -18.67 -0.66
CA ASP A 280 0.67 -19.37 0.63
C ASP A 280 1.83 -19.06 1.60
N LYS A 281 2.62 -18.05 1.28
CA LYS A 281 3.69 -17.44 2.07
C LYS A 281 3.50 -15.94 2.11
N PRO A 282 4.20 -15.20 3.00
CA PRO A 282 4.20 -13.76 2.96
C PRO A 282 4.44 -13.22 1.55
N PHE A 283 3.69 -12.20 1.19
CA PHE A 283 3.67 -11.72 -0.19
C PHE A 283 3.67 -10.19 -0.26
N ILE A 284 4.17 -9.68 -1.36
CA ILE A 284 4.07 -8.27 -1.73
C ILE A 284 2.87 -8.07 -2.66
N LEU A 285 2.14 -6.99 -2.43
CA LEU A 285 1.02 -6.57 -3.26
C LEU A 285 1.16 -5.10 -3.60
N TRP A 286 0.82 -4.75 -4.86
CA TRP A 286 0.66 -3.35 -5.23
C TRP A 286 -0.51 -3.18 -6.19
N ILE A 287 -1.05 -1.97 -6.21
CA ILE A 287 -2.17 -1.58 -7.08
C ILE A 287 -1.69 -0.49 -8.02
N GLU A 288 -1.89 -0.68 -9.32
CA GLU A 288 -1.57 0.28 -10.36
C GLU A 288 -2.84 0.78 -11.05
N ARG A 289 -2.81 2.05 -11.40
CA ARG A 289 -3.81 2.65 -12.30
C ARG A 289 -3.14 2.98 -13.62
N PRO A 290 -3.64 2.50 -14.76
CA PRO A 290 -3.10 2.86 -16.07
C PRO A 290 -3.03 4.39 -16.23
N GLY A 291 -1.86 4.89 -16.65
CA GLY A 291 -1.59 6.33 -16.78
C GLY A 291 -1.15 7.04 -15.50
N VAL A 292 -0.98 6.31 -14.39
CA VAL A 292 -0.40 6.82 -13.14
C VAL A 292 0.92 6.11 -12.89
N ASP A 293 2.03 6.85 -12.83
CA ASP A 293 3.38 6.28 -12.73
C ASP A 293 3.67 5.65 -11.37
N LEU A 294 3.04 6.16 -10.30
CA LEU A 294 3.18 5.60 -8.96
C LEU A 294 2.10 4.56 -8.67
N PRO A 295 2.43 3.47 -7.96
CA PRO A 295 1.42 2.60 -7.40
C PRO A 295 0.46 3.38 -6.48
N LEU A 296 -0.84 3.12 -6.61
CA LEU A 296 -1.83 3.67 -5.69
C LEU A 296 -1.60 3.16 -4.26
N PHE A 297 -1.17 1.91 -4.15
CA PHE A 297 -0.95 1.22 -2.89
C PHE A 297 0.20 0.23 -3.02
N THR A 298 1.00 0.07 -1.97
CA THR A 298 2.00 -1.00 -1.84
C THR A 298 1.99 -1.56 -0.43
N GLY A 299 2.12 -2.88 -0.29
CA GLY A 299 2.19 -3.54 1.00
C GLY A 299 2.81 -4.92 0.95
N VAL A 300 3.42 -5.33 2.06
CA VAL A 300 3.82 -6.69 2.36
C VAL A 300 2.84 -7.25 3.38
N PHE A 301 2.28 -8.41 3.12
CA PHE A 301 1.27 -9.05 3.96
C PHE A 301 1.77 -10.42 4.40
N ALA A 302 1.88 -10.58 5.71
CA ALA A 302 2.20 -11.85 6.37
C ALA A 302 0.95 -12.42 7.05
N GLU A 303 1.07 -13.58 7.64
CA GLU A 303 -0.02 -14.35 8.23
C GLU A 303 -0.74 -13.62 9.38
N ASP A 304 -0.11 -12.62 9.99
CA ASP A 304 -0.66 -11.82 11.09
C ASP A 304 -1.90 -10.99 10.71
N VAL A 305 -2.17 -10.85 9.39
CA VAL A 305 -3.34 -10.14 8.84
C VAL A 305 -4.15 -10.98 7.86
N TRP A 306 -3.85 -12.27 7.72
CA TRP A 306 -4.62 -13.18 6.88
C TRP A 306 -5.93 -13.57 7.55
N ASN A 307 -6.84 -12.63 7.60
CA ASN A 307 -8.13 -12.77 8.25
C ASN A 307 -9.26 -12.42 7.26
N THR A 308 -10.42 -13.00 7.51
CA THR A 308 -11.63 -12.62 6.77
C THR A 308 -12.05 -11.22 7.22
N PRO A 309 -12.10 -10.22 6.31
CA PRO A 309 -12.54 -8.89 6.68
C PRO A 309 -14.02 -8.89 7.05
N LYS A 310 -14.36 -8.17 8.13
CA LYS A 310 -15.76 -8.04 8.61
C LYS A 310 -16.64 -7.25 7.65
N CYS A 311 -16.06 -6.34 6.91
CA CYS A 311 -16.70 -5.56 5.85
C CYS A 311 -15.61 -5.06 4.89
N LEU A 312 -15.98 -4.80 3.66
CA LEU A 312 -15.13 -4.13 2.68
C LEU A 312 -15.61 -2.71 2.51
#